data_b918b5b2484375dc5f3f6786c1ab5aa9
#
_entry.id   b918b5b2484375dc5f3f6786c1ab5aa9
#
_cell.length_a   1.000
_cell.length_b   1.000
_cell.length_c   1.000
_cell.angle_alpha   90.00
_cell.angle_beta   90.00
_cell.angle_gamma   90.00
#
_symmetry.space_group_name_H-M   'P 1'
#
loop_
_entity.id
_entity.type
_entity.pdbx_description
1 polymer ?
#
loop_
_entity_poly.entity_id
_entity_poly.type
_entity_poly.pdbx_seq_one_letter_code
_entity_poly.pdbx_strand_id
1 'polypeptide(L)'
;MDKQELRWLLVLVAVFLVVNVITLSPLVPWQQWLLWSKPAPDRIVSVEFEDYQIRLPQGGVQIKADEFVQFVATSKDVTYGFGVFRKDGTMVFQMQVLPGYENKITWKFDTAGTYDVRSTEYSGPRHSEMYVPNAIRVTP
;
A
#
# COMPACT_ATOMS: atom_id res chain seq x y z
N MET A 1 5.95 -14.13 49.69
CA MET A 1 6.68 -13.39 48.63
C MET A 1 7.96 -12.80 49.24
N ASP A 2 9.08 -13.20 48.68
CA ASP A 2 10.40 -12.71 49.13
C ASP A 2 10.59 -11.25 48.74
N LYS A 3 11.48 -10.52 49.49
CA LYS A 3 11.79 -9.13 49.18
C LYS A 3 12.37 -8.93 47.78
N GLN A 4 13.06 -9.92 47.26
CA GLN A 4 13.57 -9.89 45.88
C GLN A 4 12.44 -10.04 44.86
N GLU A 5 11.51 -10.95 45.08
CA GLU A 5 10.33 -11.13 44.22
C GLU A 5 9.49 -9.86 44.16
N LEU A 6 9.27 -9.21 45.31
CA LEU A 6 8.54 -7.95 45.36
C LEU A 6 9.24 -6.84 44.55
N ARG A 7 10.57 -6.75 44.66
CA ARG A 7 11.34 -5.77 43.86
C ARG A 7 11.22 -6.02 42.37
N TRP A 8 11.34 -7.27 41.94
CA TRP A 8 11.17 -7.64 40.54
C TRP A 8 9.76 -7.35 40.04
N LEU A 9 8.75 -7.67 40.83
CA LEU A 9 7.36 -7.37 40.50
C LEU A 9 7.15 -5.86 40.32
N LEU A 10 7.68 -5.04 41.20
CA LEU A 10 7.60 -3.57 41.10
C LEU A 10 8.29 -3.05 39.84
N VAL A 11 9.45 -3.59 39.49
CA VAL A 11 10.17 -3.23 38.25
C VAL A 11 9.33 -3.60 37.02
N LEU A 12 8.75 -4.79 36.98
CA LEU A 12 7.89 -5.23 35.87
C LEU A 12 6.66 -4.35 35.71
N VAL A 13 6.00 -4.01 36.84
CA VAL A 13 4.85 -3.10 36.82
C VAL A 13 5.24 -1.71 36.34
N ALA A 14 6.39 -1.19 36.81
CA ALA A 14 6.88 0.11 36.36
C ALA A 14 7.19 0.13 34.85
N VAL A 15 7.88 -0.91 34.35
CA VAL A 15 8.16 -1.04 32.90
C VAL A 15 6.86 -1.15 32.10
N PHE A 16 5.91 -1.97 32.56
CA PHE A 16 4.61 -2.10 31.92
C PHE A 16 3.87 -0.76 31.85
N LEU A 17 3.84 0.02 32.94
CA LEU A 17 3.20 1.33 32.96
C LEU A 17 3.89 2.29 31.99
N VAL A 18 5.22 2.36 32.00
CA VAL A 18 6.00 3.24 31.11
C VAL A 18 5.73 2.90 29.63
N VAL A 19 5.79 1.62 29.28
CA VAL A 19 5.50 1.18 27.89
C VAL A 19 4.09 1.57 27.49
N ASN A 20 3.10 1.35 28.36
CA ASN A 20 1.71 1.70 28.04
C ASN A 20 1.52 3.23 27.90
N VAL A 21 2.12 4.02 28.79
CA VAL A 21 2.06 5.49 28.68
C VAL A 21 2.67 5.96 27.38
N ILE A 22 3.82 5.43 26.96
CA ILE A 22 4.44 5.77 25.68
C ILE A 22 3.55 5.33 24.51
N THR A 23 3.04 4.10 24.53
CA THR A 23 2.25 3.53 23.44
C THR A 23 0.91 4.25 23.25
N LEU A 24 0.27 4.67 24.35
CA LEU A 24 -1.02 5.37 24.31
C LEU A 24 -0.87 6.89 24.23
N SER A 25 0.36 7.39 24.30
CA SER A 25 0.63 8.82 24.29
C SER A 25 0.33 9.45 22.95
N PRO A 26 -0.38 10.59 22.91
CA PRO A 26 -0.56 11.38 21.69
C PRO A 26 0.74 12.06 21.20
N LEU A 27 1.80 12.04 22.01
CA LEU A 27 3.11 12.59 21.64
C LEU A 27 3.85 11.72 20.60
N VAL A 28 3.50 10.43 20.52
CA VAL A 28 4.06 9.54 19.51
C VAL A 28 3.15 9.57 18.28
N PRO A 29 3.65 9.95 17.10
CA PRO A 29 2.84 10.12 15.91
C PRO A 29 2.53 8.77 15.23
N TRP A 30 1.85 7.87 15.94
CA TRP A 30 1.47 6.54 15.44
C TRP A 30 0.70 6.60 14.12
N GLN A 31 -0.11 7.65 13.93
CA GLN A 31 -0.88 7.85 12.71
C GLN A 31 0.02 8.09 11.49
N GLN A 32 1.16 8.76 11.68
CA GLN A 32 2.12 8.98 10.59
C GLN A 32 2.79 7.68 10.13
N TRP A 33 2.86 6.68 11.01
CA TRP A 33 3.40 5.37 10.68
C TRP A 33 2.36 4.44 10.02
N LEU A 34 1.16 4.94 9.77
CA LEU A 34 0.05 4.21 9.12
C LEU A 34 -0.33 2.89 9.82
N LEU A 35 0.03 2.74 11.09
CA LEU A 35 -0.24 1.52 11.85
C LEU A 35 -1.71 1.42 12.28
N TRP A 36 -2.35 2.55 12.60
CA TRP A 36 -3.68 2.61 13.21
C TRP A 36 -4.75 3.25 12.32
N SER A 37 -4.36 4.20 11.47
CA SER A 37 -5.31 4.83 10.54
C SER A 37 -4.65 5.04 9.19
N LYS A 38 -5.39 4.71 8.13
CA LYS A 38 -5.00 5.07 6.78
C LYS A 38 -5.42 6.52 6.53
N PRO A 39 -4.59 7.36 5.94
CA PRO A 39 -4.99 8.70 5.56
C PRO A 39 -6.16 8.63 4.57
N ALA A 40 -7.06 9.60 4.63
CA ALA A 40 -8.09 9.74 3.63
C ALA A 40 -7.41 9.99 2.26
N PRO A 41 -7.82 9.29 1.19
CA PRO A 41 -7.24 9.51 -0.12
C PRO A 41 -7.70 10.86 -0.69
N ASP A 42 -6.77 11.60 -1.28
CA ASP A 42 -7.06 12.82 -2.05
C ASP A 42 -7.70 12.45 -3.40
N ARG A 43 -7.39 11.26 -3.90
CA ARG A 43 -7.86 10.76 -5.19
C ARG A 43 -8.10 9.26 -5.16
N ILE A 44 -9.12 8.81 -5.88
CA ILE A 44 -9.40 7.39 -6.12
C ILE A 44 -9.19 7.09 -7.60
N VAL A 45 -8.44 6.01 -7.88
CA VAL A 45 -8.15 5.52 -9.23
C VAL A 45 -8.65 4.09 -9.35
N SER A 46 -9.57 3.84 -10.25
CA SER A 46 -10.08 2.50 -10.53
C SER A 46 -9.19 1.80 -11.56
N VAL A 47 -8.87 0.53 -11.28
CA VAL A 47 -8.11 -0.35 -12.16
C VAL A 47 -8.88 -1.64 -12.35
N GLU A 48 -9.13 -2.04 -13.59
CA GLU A 48 -9.87 -3.26 -13.90
C GLU A 48 -8.96 -4.29 -14.58
N PHE A 49 -9.06 -5.52 -14.14
CA PHE A 49 -8.35 -6.68 -14.70
C PHE A 49 -9.36 -7.66 -15.30
N GLU A 50 -9.15 -8.01 -16.57
CA GLU A 50 -9.98 -8.95 -17.30
C GLU A 50 -9.24 -9.49 -18.51
N ASP A 51 -9.29 -10.79 -18.76
CA ASP A 51 -8.68 -11.46 -19.92
C ASP A 51 -7.22 -11.00 -20.18
N TYR A 52 -6.38 -11.03 -19.15
CA TYR A 52 -4.97 -10.62 -19.18
C TYR A 52 -4.75 -9.16 -19.60
N GLN A 53 -5.75 -8.31 -19.48
CA GLN A 53 -5.65 -6.89 -19.75
C GLN A 53 -5.74 -6.09 -18.45
N ILE A 54 -4.93 -5.05 -18.36
CA ILE A 54 -4.97 -4.06 -17.28
C ILE A 54 -5.59 -2.79 -17.85
N ARG A 55 -6.79 -2.48 -17.40
CA ARG A 55 -7.53 -1.28 -17.82
C ARG A 55 -7.38 -0.19 -16.79
N LEU A 56 -6.73 0.88 -17.19
CA LEU A 56 -6.58 2.12 -16.44
C LEU A 56 -7.53 3.19 -17.00
N PRO A 57 -7.78 4.29 -16.28
CA PRO A 57 -8.52 5.43 -16.81
C PRO A 57 -7.96 5.92 -18.14
N GLN A 58 -8.84 6.38 -19.04
CA GLN A 58 -8.45 6.91 -20.34
C GLN A 58 -7.47 8.07 -20.19
N GLY A 59 -6.37 8.04 -20.95
CA GLY A 59 -5.30 9.04 -20.88
C GLY A 59 -4.24 8.77 -19.81
N GLY A 60 -4.30 7.63 -19.13
CA GLY A 60 -3.37 7.27 -18.05
C GLY A 60 -3.73 7.96 -16.72
N VAL A 61 -2.96 7.65 -15.70
CA VAL A 61 -3.16 8.21 -14.36
C VAL A 61 -2.18 9.37 -14.15
N GLN A 62 -2.70 10.58 -13.94
CA GLN A 62 -1.89 11.75 -13.60
C GLN A 62 -2.07 12.08 -12.11
N ILE A 63 -0.99 12.19 -11.38
CA ILE A 63 -0.94 12.38 -9.92
C ILE A 63 0.02 13.53 -9.63
N LYS A 64 -0.23 14.29 -8.56
CA LYS A 64 0.76 15.21 -8.00
C LYS A 64 1.63 14.48 -6.98
N ALA A 65 2.89 14.87 -6.88
CA ALA A 65 3.75 14.39 -5.80
C ALA A 65 3.11 14.73 -4.44
N ASP A 66 3.32 13.85 -3.47
CA ASP A 66 2.78 13.94 -2.11
C ASP A 66 1.24 13.79 -1.98
N GLU A 67 0.50 13.59 -3.07
CA GLU A 67 -0.93 13.27 -3.06
C GLU A 67 -1.15 11.81 -2.61
N PHE A 68 -2.08 11.58 -1.68
CA PHE A 68 -2.50 10.23 -1.30
C PHE A 68 -3.50 9.68 -2.31
N VAL A 69 -3.07 8.69 -3.07
CA VAL A 69 -3.89 8.08 -4.10
C VAL A 69 -4.32 6.68 -3.65
N GLN A 70 -5.61 6.42 -3.66
CA GLN A 70 -6.14 5.10 -3.45
C GLN A 70 -6.40 4.41 -4.79
N PHE A 71 -5.70 3.33 -5.05
CA PHE A 71 -6.00 2.45 -6.18
C PHE A 71 -7.03 1.41 -5.72
N VAL A 72 -8.10 1.32 -6.47
CA VAL A 72 -9.16 0.33 -6.29
C VAL A 72 -9.12 -0.61 -7.48
N ALA A 73 -8.57 -1.80 -7.27
CA ALA A 73 -8.41 -2.80 -8.32
C ALA A 73 -9.46 -3.92 -8.19
N THR A 74 -10.06 -4.27 -9.31
CA THR A 74 -11.05 -5.35 -9.42
C THR A 74 -10.63 -6.33 -10.51
N SER A 75 -10.92 -7.60 -10.29
CA SER A 75 -10.78 -8.66 -11.31
C SER A 75 -12.13 -9.28 -11.62
N LYS A 76 -12.38 -9.57 -12.89
CA LYS A 76 -13.62 -10.20 -13.35
C LYS A 76 -13.50 -11.71 -13.53
N ASP A 77 -12.27 -12.23 -13.59
CA ASP A 77 -12.04 -13.64 -13.95
C ASP A 77 -11.13 -14.37 -12.95
N VAL A 78 -9.85 -14.09 -12.95
CA VAL A 78 -8.85 -14.78 -12.11
C VAL A 78 -8.09 -13.83 -11.22
N THR A 79 -7.26 -14.37 -10.34
CA THR A 79 -6.37 -13.56 -9.51
C THR A 79 -5.24 -12.96 -10.33
N TYR A 80 -5.01 -11.67 -10.17
CA TYR A 80 -3.91 -10.91 -10.74
C TYR A 80 -3.07 -10.23 -9.66
N GLY A 81 -1.96 -9.64 -10.06
CA GLY A 81 -1.19 -8.74 -9.22
C GLY A 81 -1.21 -7.33 -9.81
N PHE A 82 -1.40 -6.32 -8.99
CA PHE A 82 -1.23 -4.92 -9.39
C PHE A 82 0.09 -4.42 -8.84
N GLY A 83 1.10 -4.36 -9.70
CA GLY A 83 2.42 -3.86 -9.34
C GLY A 83 2.76 -2.57 -10.08
N VAL A 84 3.30 -1.60 -9.37
CA VAL A 84 3.79 -0.32 -9.90
C VAL A 84 5.30 -0.28 -9.79
N PHE A 85 5.96 0.11 -10.90
CA PHE A 85 7.40 0.05 -11.04
C PHE A 85 7.97 1.38 -11.55
N ARG A 86 9.15 1.74 -11.07
CA ARG A 86 9.96 2.80 -11.65
C ARG A 86 10.56 2.35 -12.99
N LYS A 87 11.07 3.29 -13.77
CA LYS A 87 11.72 3.02 -15.06
C LYS A 87 12.99 2.16 -14.96
N ASP A 88 13.64 2.16 -13.82
CA ASP A 88 14.81 1.32 -13.54
C ASP A 88 14.42 -0.13 -13.15
N GLY A 89 13.11 -0.44 -13.10
CA GLY A 89 12.60 -1.75 -12.72
C GLY A 89 12.36 -1.93 -11.22
N THR A 90 12.65 -0.92 -10.40
CA THR A 90 12.38 -0.97 -8.96
C THR A 90 10.88 -0.99 -8.69
N MET A 91 10.42 -1.98 -7.94
CA MET A 91 9.03 -2.06 -7.50
C MET A 91 8.75 -0.98 -6.44
N VAL A 92 7.69 -0.21 -6.64
CA VAL A 92 7.23 0.81 -5.70
C VAL A 92 6.28 0.21 -4.70
N PHE A 93 5.27 -0.50 -5.18
CA PHE A 93 4.35 -1.29 -4.37
C PHE A 93 3.68 -2.36 -5.23
N GLN A 94 3.06 -3.32 -4.56
CA GLN A 94 2.17 -4.29 -5.18
C GLN A 94 1.00 -4.64 -4.27
N MET A 95 -0.08 -5.10 -4.86
CA MET A 95 -1.16 -5.77 -4.16
C MET A 95 -1.75 -6.90 -5.01
N GLN A 96 -2.27 -7.92 -4.35
CA GLN A 96 -3.02 -8.97 -4.99
C GLN A 96 -4.41 -8.47 -5.35
N VAL A 97 -4.90 -8.86 -6.53
CA VAL A 97 -6.23 -8.50 -7.02
C VAL A 97 -7.07 -9.76 -7.13
N LEU A 98 -7.90 -9.99 -6.12
CA LEU A 98 -8.77 -11.14 -6.02
C LEU A 98 -10.08 -10.89 -6.79
N PRO A 99 -10.58 -11.87 -7.55
CA PRO A 99 -11.87 -11.74 -8.23
C PRO A 99 -13.02 -11.64 -7.22
N GLY A 100 -14.01 -10.83 -7.56
CA GLY A 100 -15.19 -10.62 -6.72
C GLY A 100 -15.00 -9.64 -5.54
N TYR A 101 -13.82 -9.04 -5.41
CA TYR A 101 -13.50 -8.07 -4.36
C TYR A 101 -13.00 -6.75 -4.92
N GLU A 102 -13.24 -5.66 -4.19
CA GLU A 102 -12.50 -4.42 -4.37
C GLU A 102 -11.22 -4.46 -3.55
N ASN A 103 -10.09 -4.60 -4.22
CA ASN A 103 -8.78 -4.62 -3.59
C ASN A 103 -8.23 -3.20 -3.58
N LYS A 104 -7.87 -2.69 -2.39
CA LYS A 104 -7.54 -1.27 -2.20
C LYS A 104 -6.15 -1.10 -1.62
N ILE A 105 -5.36 -0.22 -2.23
CA ILE A 105 -4.10 0.26 -1.67
C ILE A 105 -4.05 1.78 -1.76
N THR A 106 -3.70 2.43 -0.65
CA THR A 106 -3.45 3.87 -0.65
C THR A 106 -1.96 4.10 -0.64
N TRP A 107 -1.49 4.88 -1.60
CA TRP A 107 -0.06 5.15 -1.78
C TRP A 107 0.19 6.65 -1.98
N LYS A 108 1.35 7.09 -1.53
CA LYS A 108 1.84 8.45 -1.74
C LYS A 108 3.15 8.38 -2.53
N PHE A 109 3.18 9.02 -3.70
CA PHE A 109 4.39 9.09 -4.51
C PHE A 109 5.24 10.29 -4.06
N ASP A 110 6.46 10.02 -3.69
CA ASP A 110 7.45 11.01 -3.23
C ASP A 110 8.35 11.53 -4.36
N THR A 111 8.33 10.86 -5.50
CA THR A 111 9.23 11.15 -6.61
C THR A 111 8.43 11.41 -7.89
N ALA A 112 8.63 12.58 -8.49
CA ALA A 112 8.07 12.90 -9.80
C ALA A 112 8.69 12.01 -10.88
N GLY A 113 7.88 11.64 -11.88
CA GLY A 113 8.33 10.78 -12.99
C GLY A 113 7.21 9.94 -13.57
N THR A 114 7.57 9.00 -14.42
CA THR A 114 6.64 8.04 -15.02
C THR A 114 6.87 6.65 -14.45
N TYR A 115 5.78 5.94 -14.24
CA TYR A 115 5.79 4.61 -13.65
C TYR A 115 5.05 3.64 -14.58
N ASP A 116 5.52 2.41 -14.59
CA ASP A 116 4.94 1.32 -15.33
C ASP A 116 4.06 0.47 -14.42
N VAL A 117 3.03 -0.13 -15.00
CA VAL A 117 2.16 -1.10 -14.32
C VAL A 117 2.33 -2.47 -14.97
N ARG A 118 2.46 -3.50 -14.14
CA ARG A 118 2.47 -4.89 -14.61
C ARG A 118 1.83 -5.81 -13.59
N SER A 119 1.36 -6.98 -14.05
CA SER A 119 0.90 -8.01 -13.15
C SER A 119 2.10 -8.68 -12.45
N THR A 120 1.98 -8.85 -11.13
CA THR A 120 3.01 -9.47 -10.28
C THR A 120 2.65 -10.89 -9.85
N GLU A 121 1.39 -11.33 -10.12
CA GLU A 121 0.93 -12.68 -9.83
C GLU A 121 0.74 -13.47 -11.15
N TYR A 122 1.25 -14.70 -11.15
CA TYR A 122 1.05 -15.57 -12.30
C TYR A 122 -0.42 -15.93 -12.48
N SER A 123 -1.00 -15.50 -13.60
CA SER A 123 -2.44 -15.62 -13.87
C SER A 123 -2.76 -16.57 -15.03
N GLY A 124 -1.73 -17.19 -15.61
CA GLY A 124 -1.88 -18.10 -16.74
C GLY A 124 -0.92 -17.82 -17.91
N PRO A 125 -1.12 -18.46 -19.06
CA PRO A 125 -0.15 -18.49 -20.16
C PRO A 125 0.15 -17.12 -20.80
N ARG A 126 -0.81 -16.18 -20.73
CA ARG A 126 -0.64 -14.81 -21.28
C ARG A 126 -0.19 -13.79 -20.24
N HIS A 127 0.24 -14.23 -19.06
CA HIS A 127 0.69 -13.34 -17.98
C HIS A 127 1.79 -12.37 -18.41
N SER A 128 2.70 -12.80 -19.29
CA SER A 128 3.79 -11.95 -19.79
C SER A 128 3.33 -10.74 -20.62
N GLU A 129 2.11 -10.76 -21.14
CA GLU A 129 1.51 -9.65 -21.90
C GLU A 129 1.00 -8.51 -20.99
N MET A 130 0.85 -8.78 -19.70
CA MET A 130 0.25 -7.87 -18.72
C MET A 130 1.23 -6.78 -18.27
N TYR A 131 1.52 -5.86 -19.18
CA TYR A 131 2.43 -4.75 -18.99
C TYR A 131 1.90 -3.47 -19.65
N VAL A 132 1.78 -2.40 -18.86
CA VAL A 132 1.36 -1.08 -19.34
C VAL A 132 2.48 -0.09 -19.04
N PRO A 133 3.26 0.30 -20.07
CA PRO A 133 4.33 1.28 -19.91
C PRO A 133 3.75 2.69 -19.72
N ASN A 134 4.44 3.53 -18.95
CA ASN A 134 4.06 4.93 -18.68
C ASN A 134 2.61 5.10 -18.18
N ALA A 135 2.13 4.11 -17.43
CA ALA A 135 0.75 4.03 -16.95
C ALA A 135 0.39 5.16 -15.96
N ILE A 136 1.35 5.57 -15.15
CA ILE A 136 1.17 6.61 -14.13
C ILE A 136 2.23 7.70 -14.35
N ARG A 137 1.78 8.95 -14.36
CA ARG A 137 2.65 10.14 -14.41
C ARG A 137 2.49 10.93 -13.13
N VAL A 138 3.59 11.11 -12.40
CA VAL A 138 3.65 11.94 -11.19
C VAL A 138 4.34 13.26 -11.54
N THR A 139 3.64 14.35 -11.31
CA THR A 139 4.16 15.73 -11.50
C THR A 139 4.56 16.31 -10.14
N PRO A 140 5.52 17.24 -10.10
CA PRO A 140 5.90 17.95 -8.87
C PRO A 140 4.72 18.65 -8.19
#